data_a84c22dd7e5fc81702ce060833042ba4
#
_entry.id   a84c22dd7e5fc81702ce060833042ba4
#
_cell.length_a   1.000
_cell.length_b   1.000
_cell.length_c   1.000
_cell.angle_alpha   90.00
_cell.angle_beta   90.00
_cell.angle_gamma   90.00
#
_symmetry.space_group_name_H-M   'P 1'
#
loop_
_entity.id
_entity.type
_entity.pdbx_description
1 polymer ?
#
loop_
_entity_poly.entity_id
_entity_poly.type
_entity_poly.pdbx_seq_one_letter_code
_entity_poly.pdbx_strand_id
1 'polypeptide(L)'
;MEENTRNILSSFIFGDMLINYLIDKDEHVTLEMLPLGMEDRVIRDGKTYRPDSLIQCKLVGDAYPGANAGGMSMMNSGTVNDMHYDAQGVTKNGNMTIVSTTLKDRKNHRFVHNLSYTEGDYALECYTEFYNDSDSQSKIEYITSFAIGNMTPFIEGSAVGSMDVCRIRSKWSHEGRLVKESLEELQLEPSWVKWHPLSVRFGQRGSMPVKEYAPFAAVEDKITGVTWGAALKIECSWQMEFYRRDDALVFAGGLADREFGHFLKNVEPGESFETPHSIITVGCGDVDCISQRITRFCDKYLENVPECEKELPVLFNEYCTTWGLPSHENIMNTVNALKGHDVKYFVIDCGWFVEEGKPWGDGMGDYIPSDILFPKGLKYTVDCIREAGFKPGIWYEIDNAGHDSHIYYDESYFLHKDGIPITTEGRRFFIM
;
A
#
# COMPACT_ATOMS: atom_id res chain seq x y z
N MET A 1 6.46 24.54 -30.32
CA MET A 1 5.80 23.46 -29.58
C MET A 1 4.40 23.95 -29.29
N GLU A 2 3.39 23.30 -29.81
CA GLU A 2 2.02 23.63 -29.45
C GLU A 2 1.86 23.43 -27.92
N GLU A 3 1.39 24.49 -27.26
CA GLU A 3 1.03 24.42 -25.84
C GLU A 3 -0.01 23.31 -25.67
N ASN A 4 0.32 22.32 -24.86
CA ASN A 4 -0.61 21.23 -24.51
C ASN A 4 -1.56 21.77 -23.44
N THR A 5 -2.56 22.55 -23.85
CA THR A 5 -3.58 23.09 -22.96
C THR A 5 -4.46 21.95 -22.46
N ARG A 6 -4.61 21.84 -21.14
CA ARG A 6 -5.56 20.96 -20.49
C ARG A 6 -6.82 21.73 -20.13
N ASN A 7 -7.97 21.17 -20.49
CA ASN A 7 -9.28 21.72 -20.14
C ASN A 7 -9.88 20.94 -18.97
N ILE A 8 -10.76 21.56 -18.20
CA ILE A 8 -11.55 20.87 -17.19
C ILE A 8 -12.65 20.07 -17.89
N LEU A 9 -12.58 18.74 -17.81
CA LEU A 9 -13.63 17.84 -18.27
C LEU A 9 -14.81 17.86 -17.29
N SER A 10 -14.53 17.76 -15.99
CA SER A 10 -15.52 17.77 -14.90
C SER A 10 -14.88 18.17 -13.59
N SER A 11 -15.69 18.70 -12.66
CA SER A 11 -15.27 19.09 -11.33
C SER A 11 -16.25 18.60 -10.28
N PHE A 12 -15.74 18.16 -9.13
CA PHE A 12 -16.54 17.71 -7.98
C PHE A 12 -16.01 18.34 -6.70
N ILE A 13 -16.92 18.75 -5.82
CA ILE A 13 -16.58 19.21 -4.48
C ILE A 13 -16.91 18.08 -3.51
N PHE A 14 -15.91 17.57 -2.83
CA PHE A 14 -16.01 16.51 -1.83
C PHE A 14 -15.41 17.00 -0.50
N GLY A 15 -16.30 17.36 0.44
CA GLY A 15 -15.89 18.00 1.67
C GLY A 15 -15.19 19.34 1.41
N ASP A 16 -13.93 19.46 1.82
CA ASP A 16 -13.07 20.63 1.60
C ASP A 16 -12.07 20.43 0.44
N MET A 17 -12.33 19.46 -0.43
CA MET A 17 -11.51 19.14 -1.59
C MET A 17 -12.27 19.46 -2.89
N LEU A 18 -11.59 20.10 -3.83
CA LEU A 18 -11.98 20.25 -5.23
C LEU A 18 -11.24 19.23 -6.07
N ILE A 19 -11.97 18.39 -6.77
CA ILE A 19 -11.46 17.34 -7.63
C ILE A 19 -11.76 17.68 -9.07
N ASN A 20 -10.72 17.92 -9.86
CA ASN A 20 -10.83 18.21 -11.28
C ASN A 20 -10.33 17.03 -12.11
N TYR A 21 -11.11 16.63 -13.08
CA TYR A 21 -10.68 15.78 -14.17
C TYR A 21 -10.25 16.70 -15.31
N LEU A 22 -8.96 16.69 -15.63
CA LEU A 22 -8.40 17.51 -16.72
C LEU A 22 -8.23 16.65 -17.96
N ILE A 23 -8.62 17.17 -19.13
CA ILE A 23 -8.49 16.50 -20.41
C ILE A 23 -7.64 17.31 -21.37
N ASP A 24 -6.72 16.65 -22.08
CA ASP A 24 -5.93 17.28 -23.14
C ASP A 24 -6.57 17.10 -24.53
N LYS A 25 -5.93 17.62 -25.58
CA LYS A 25 -6.41 17.54 -26.95
C LYS A 25 -6.40 16.11 -27.54
N ASP A 26 -5.63 15.22 -26.95
CA ASP A 26 -5.49 13.83 -27.34
C ASP A 26 -6.35 12.91 -26.46
N GLU A 27 -7.28 13.53 -25.69
CA GLU A 27 -8.26 12.86 -24.80
C GLU A 27 -7.63 12.10 -23.62
N HIS A 28 -6.39 12.42 -23.22
CA HIS A 28 -5.83 11.91 -21.99
C HIS A 28 -6.42 12.63 -20.77
N VAL A 29 -6.79 11.87 -19.74
CA VAL A 29 -7.41 12.41 -18.55
C VAL A 29 -6.45 12.33 -17.36
N THR A 30 -6.34 13.43 -16.62
CA THR A 30 -5.51 13.58 -15.41
C THR A 30 -6.39 13.94 -14.23
N LEU A 31 -6.09 13.40 -13.05
CA LEU A 31 -6.72 13.80 -11.79
C LEU A 31 -5.92 14.93 -11.13
N GLU A 32 -6.56 16.08 -10.95
CA GLU A 32 -6.04 17.20 -10.16
C GLU A 32 -6.85 17.32 -8.87
N MET A 33 -6.17 17.42 -7.74
CA MET A 33 -6.79 17.58 -6.42
C MET A 33 -6.32 18.89 -5.80
N LEU A 34 -7.26 19.73 -5.37
CA LEU A 34 -6.98 21.04 -4.77
C LEU A 34 -7.74 21.17 -3.44
N PRO A 35 -7.23 21.89 -2.44
CA PRO A 35 -8.06 22.36 -1.36
C PRO A 35 -9.11 23.33 -1.92
N LEU A 36 -10.37 23.23 -1.46
CA LEU A 36 -11.44 24.12 -1.86
C LEU A 36 -11.09 25.58 -1.50
N GLY A 37 -11.31 26.50 -2.44
CA GLY A 37 -10.97 27.92 -2.28
C GLY A 37 -9.55 28.30 -2.70
N MET A 38 -8.80 27.34 -3.30
CA MET A 38 -7.47 27.60 -3.85
C MET A 38 -7.47 27.68 -5.38
N GLU A 39 -8.63 27.61 -6.03
CA GLU A 39 -8.79 27.50 -7.49
C GLU A 39 -8.15 28.67 -8.24
N ASP A 40 -8.36 29.90 -7.72
CA ASP A 40 -7.84 31.14 -8.34
C ASP A 40 -6.31 31.27 -8.24
N ARG A 41 -5.66 30.41 -7.44
CA ARG A 41 -4.20 30.39 -7.28
C ARG A 41 -3.51 29.43 -8.24
N VAL A 42 -4.26 28.66 -9.02
CA VAL A 42 -3.71 27.66 -9.94
C VAL A 42 -3.07 28.37 -11.13
N ILE A 43 -1.80 28.08 -11.37
CA ILE A 43 -1.02 28.60 -12.50
C ILE A 43 -0.98 27.53 -13.60
N ARG A 44 -1.60 27.82 -14.74
CA ARG A 44 -1.61 26.94 -15.90
C ARG A 44 -0.76 27.47 -17.04
N ASP A 45 -0.66 28.78 -17.15
CA ASP A 45 0.07 29.46 -18.22
C ASP A 45 1.58 29.25 -18.08
N GLY A 46 2.25 29.05 -19.19
CA GLY A 46 3.71 28.90 -19.24
C GLY A 46 4.25 27.54 -18.76
N LYS A 47 3.39 26.61 -18.34
CA LYS A 47 3.80 25.25 -17.97
C LYS A 47 3.79 24.31 -19.16
N THR A 48 4.73 23.39 -19.19
CA THR A 48 4.74 22.29 -20.14
C THR A 48 4.18 21.02 -19.48
N TYR A 49 3.22 20.42 -20.16
CA TYR A 49 2.60 19.17 -19.73
C TYR A 49 2.80 18.08 -20.78
N ARG A 50 2.98 16.88 -20.31
CA ARG A 50 2.84 15.66 -21.10
C ARG A 50 1.72 14.82 -20.53
N PRO A 51 1.20 13.85 -21.29
CA PRO A 51 0.16 12.98 -20.79
C PRO A 51 0.60 12.32 -19.47
N ASP A 52 -0.13 12.59 -18.40
CA ASP A 52 -0.12 11.86 -17.14
C ASP A 52 -1.54 11.34 -16.95
N SER A 53 -1.71 10.06 -17.19
CA SER A 53 -3.01 9.44 -17.16
C SER A 53 -3.53 9.26 -15.75
N LEU A 54 -4.86 9.34 -15.63
CA LEU A 54 -5.66 8.96 -14.46
C LEU A 54 -5.33 7.54 -13.95
N ILE A 55 -4.93 6.67 -14.88
CA ILE A 55 -4.54 5.28 -14.61
C ILE A 55 -3.19 5.04 -15.26
N GLN A 56 -2.25 4.52 -14.50
CA GLN A 56 -0.99 4.02 -15.01
C GLN A 56 -1.07 2.50 -15.17
N CYS A 57 -0.80 2.00 -16.35
CA CYS A 57 -0.85 0.58 -16.66
C CYS A 57 0.26 0.21 -17.66
N LYS A 58 0.82 -0.98 -17.53
CA LYS A 58 1.70 -1.57 -18.54
C LYS A 58 1.31 -3.01 -18.80
N LEU A 59 1.07 -3.32 -20.04
CA LEU A 59 0.84 -4.69 -20.51
C LEU A 59 2.15 -5.30 -21.02
N VAL A 60 2.22 -6.62 -21.03
CA VAL A 60 3.35 -7.34 -21.64
C VAL A 60 3.48 -6.95 -23.11
N GLY A 61 4.68 -6.55 -23.51
CA GLY A 61 4.97 -6.10 -24.87
C GLY A 61 4.80 -4.61 -25.12
N ASP A 62 4.31 -3.85 -24.15
CA ASP A 62 4.25 -2.39 -24.24
C ASP A 62 5.64 -1.76 -24.21
N ALA A 63 5.78 -0.65 -24.92
CA ALA A 63 6.97 0.18 -24.82
C ALA A 63 7.11 0.81 -23.44
N TYR A 64 8.34 0.89 -22.94
CA TYR A 64 8.70 1.68 -21.78
C TYR A 64 8.68 3.19 -22.11
N PRO A 65 8.50 4.07 -21.10
CA PRO A 65 8.56 5.52 -21.34
C PRO A 65 9.97 5.95 -21.70
N GLY A 66 10.09 6.69 -22.80
CA GLY A 66 11.36 7.31 -23.25
C GLY A 66 12.42 6.29 -23.68
N ALA A 67 13.14 6.61 -24.76
CA ALA A 67 14.05 5.69 -25.44
C ALA A 67 15.23 5.19 -24.57
N ASN A 68 15.71 6.01 -23.62
CA ASN A 68 16.88 5.72 -22.79
C ASN A 68 16.52 5.41 -21.33
N ALA A 69 15.23 5.31 -21.01
CA ALA A 69 14.73 5.11 -19.62
C ALA A 69 14.04 3.76 -19.42
N GLY A 70 14.28 2.81 -20.32
CA GLY A 70 13.76 1.45 -20.20
C GLY A 70 14.17 0.83 -18.86
N GLY A 71 13.20 0.24 -18.15
CA GLY A 71 13.43 -0.41 -16.87
C GLY A 71 13.49 0.52 -15.64
N MET A 72 13.47 1.84 -15.81
CA MET A 72 13.43 2.76 -14.67
C MET A 72 12.04 2.91 -14.08
N SER A 73 11.01 2.89 -14.92
CA SER A 73 9.60 3.01 -14.53
C SER A 73 8.72 2.27 -15.53
N MET A 74 7.59 1.76 -15.05
CA MET A 74 6.52 1.23 -15.91
C MET A 74 5.40 2.25 -16.16
N MET A 75 5.48 3.44 -15.59
CA MET A 75 4.52 4.53 -15.82
C MET A 75 4.63 5.07 -17.24
N ASN A 76 3.54 5.65 -17.75
CA ASN A 76 3.47 6.21 -19.11
C ASN A 76 3.91 5.23 -20.21
N SER A 77 3.48 3.99 -20.12
CA SER A 77 3.71 2.92 -21.10
C SER A 77 3.07 3.21 -22.46
N GLY A 78 3.28 2.29 -23.39
CA GLY A 78 2.57 2.30 -24.68
C GLY A 78 1.05 2.28 -24.51
N THR A 79 0.50 1.46 -23.61
CA THR A 79 -0.94 1.41 -23.29
C THR A 79 -1.42 2.74 -22.71
N VAL A 80 -0.69 3.36 -21.76
CA VAL A 80 -1.08 4.67 -21.19
C VAL A 80 -1.14 5.77 -22.24
N ASN A 81 -0.19 5.80 -23.18
CA ASN A 81 -0.19 6.77 -24.26
C ASN A 81 -1.31 6.52 -25.31
N ASP A 82 -1.88 5.33 -25.32
CA ASP A 82 -2.99 4.94 -26.21
C ASP A 82 -4.37 5.05 -25.54
N MET A 83 -4.41 5.21 -24.21
CA MET A 83 -5.66 5.42 -23.47
C MET A 83 -6.28 6.77 -23.80
N HIS A 84 -7.57 6.77 -24.08
CA HIS A 84 -8.36 7.99 -24.32
C HIS A 84 -9.68 7.92 -23.54
N TYR A 85 -10.26 9.07 -23.26
CA TYR A 85 -11.52 9.21 -22.57
C TYR A 85 -12.66 8.59 -23.38
N ASP A 86 -13.52 7.81 -22.69
CA ASP A 86 -14.72 7.22 -23.27
C ASP A 86 -15.99 7.76 -22.61
N ALA A 87 -16.05 7.68 -21.26
CA ALA A 87 -17.24 8.10 -20.53
C ALA A 87 -16.93 8.42 -19.06
N GLN A 88 -17.83 9.19 -18.44
CA GLN A 88 -17.82 9.39 -16.99
C GLN A 88 -19.25 9.29 -16.46
N GLY A 89 -19.44 8.53 -15.38
CA GLY A 89 -20.70 8.36 -14.68
C GLY A 89 -20.59 8.74 -13.22
N VAL A 90 -21.72 9.15 -12.63
CA VAL A 90 -21.82 9.45 -11.19
C VAL A 90 -22.96 8.63 -10.61
N THR A 91 -22.64 7.83 -9.59
CA THR A 91 -23.64 7.03 -8.85
C THR A 91 -23.72 7.51 -7.41
N LYS A 92 -24.92 7.62 -6.86
CA LYS A 92 -25.16 7.96 -5.46
C LYS A 92 -25.86 6.82 -4.75
N ASN A 93 -25.25 6.35 -3.65
CA ASN A 93 -25.77 5.29 -2.79
C ASN A 93 -25.84 5.83 -1.34
N GLY A 94 -27.00 6.33 -0.93
CA GLY A 94 -27.15 6.99 0.37
C GLY A 94 -26.26 8.23 0.46
N ASN A 95 -25.33 8.24 1.43
CA ASN A 95 -24.35 9.32 1.64
C ASN A 95 -23.05 9.14 0.85
N MET A 96 -22.93 8.07 0.05
CA MET A 96 -21.76 7.80 -0.78
C MET A 96 -21.99 8.21 -2.23
N THR A 97 -21.04 8.93 -2.80
CA THR A 97 -20.97 9.29 -4.23
C THR A 97 -19.79 8.61 -4.86
N ILE A 98 -19.97 7.95 -5.99
CA ILE A 98 -18.95 7.30 -6.78
C ILE A 98 -18.87 7.97 -8.15
N VAL A 99 -17.69 8.43 -8.53
CA VAL A 99 -17.39 8.92 -9.89
C VAL A 99 -16.58 7.84 -10.58
N SER A 100 -17.14 7.26 -11.64
CA SER A 100 -16.48 6.24 -12.47
C SER A 100 -16.11 6.85 -13.82
N THR A 101 -14.81 6.92 -14.11
CA THR A 101 -14.27 7.46 -15.37
C THR A 101 -13.69 6.33 -16.18
N THR A 102 -14.23 6.12 -17.37
CA THR A 102 -13.83 5.05 -18.29
C THR A 102 -12.87 5.61 -19.34
N LEU A 103 -11.75 4.92 -19.49
CA LEU A 103 -10.79 5.08 -20.59
C LEU A 103 -10.75 3.82 -21.43
N LYS A 104 -10.41 3.95 -22.71
CA LYS A 104 -10.24 2.84 -23.66
C LYS A 104 -8.91 2.95 -24.40
N ASP A 105 -8.34 1.83 -24.79
CA ASP A 105 -7.24 1.76 -25.74
C ASP A 105 -7.70 1.18 -27.09
N ARG A 106 -6.83 1.22 -28.11
CA ARG A 106 -7.12 0.67 -29.45
C ARG A 106 -7.10 -0.84 -29.54
N LYS A 107 -6.65 -1.51 -28.46
CA LYS A 107 -6.63 -2.97 -28.37
C LYS A 107 -7.93 -3.54 -27.80
N ASN A 108 -8.90 -2.68 -27.57
CA ASN A 108 -10.20 -3.04 -27.00
C ASN A 108 -10.13 -3.44 -25.52
N HIS A 109 -9.27 -2.77 -24.75
CA HIS A 109 -9.31 -2.81 -23.31
C HIS A 109 -10.07 -1.60 -22.77
N ARG A 110 -10.72 -1.81 -21.63
CA ARG A 110 -11.44 -0.77 -20.89
C ARG A 110 -10.88 -0.66 -19.48
N PHE A 111 -10.61 0.56 -19.08
CA PHE A 111 -10.03 0.92 -17.78
C PHE A 111 -11.01 1.84 -17.07
N VAL A 112 -11.43 1.48 -15.86
CA VAL A 112 -12.37 2.28 -15.09
C VAL A 112 -11.70 2.75 -13.81
N HIS A 113 -11.54 4.07 -13.69
CA HIS A 113 -11.10 4.71 -12.47
C HIS A 113 -12.31 5.03 -11.62
N ASN A 114 -12.37 4.47 -10.42
CA ASN A 114 -13.44 4.68 -9.46
C ASN A 114 -12.94 5.56 -8.33
N LEU A 115 -13.65 6.67 -8.06
CA LEU A 115 -13.39 7.59 -6.98
C LEU A 115 -14.63 7.70 -6.10
N SER A 116 -14.54 7.27 -4.84
CA SER A 116 -15.65 7.23 -3.90
C SER A 116 -15.48 8.26 -2.80
N TYR A 117 -16.54 8.98 -2.49
CA TYR A 117 -16.63 9.92 -1.39
C TYR A 117 -17.84 9.60 -0.51
N THR A 118 -17.64 9.50 0.79
CA THR A 118 -18.71 9.45 1.77
C THR A 118 -18.88 10.83 2.42
N GLU A 119 -20.10 11.32 2.49
CA GLU A 119 -20.39 12.64 3.07
C GLU A 119 -19.87 12.76 4.50
N GLY A 120 -19.07 13.79 4.77
CA GLY A 120 -18.40 14.03 6.05
C GLY A 120 -16.96 13.52 6.11
N ASP A 121 -16.49 12.73 5.13
CA ASP A 121 -15.09 12.29 5.05
C ASP A 121 -14.18 13.45 4.58
N TYR A 122 -12.91 13.36 4.96
CA TYR A 122 -11.82 14.24 4.52
C TYR A 122 -10.83 13.56 3.58
N ALA A 123 -11.19 12.41 3.07
CA ALA A 123 -10.40 11.63 2.11
C ALA A 123 -11.35 10.87 1.18
N LEU A 124 -10.79 10.36 0.11
CA LEU A 124 -11.49 9.64 -0.95
C LEU A 124 -10.93 8.23 -1.05
N GLU A 125 -11.76 7.26 -1.36
CA GLU A 125 -11.32 5.92 -1.75
C GLU A 125 -11.18 5.86 -3.27
N CYS A 126 -10.07 5.26 -3.76
CA CYS A 126 -9.76 5.19 -5.18
C CYS A 126 -9.27 3.79 -5.55
N TYR A 127 -9.74 3.26 -6.69
CA TYR A 127 -9.29 2.01 -7.28
C TYR A 127 -9.53 1.98 -8.79
N THR A 128 -8.87 1.04 -9.45
CA THR A 128 -8.96 0.85 -10.90
C THR A 128 -9.49 -0.55 -11.23
N GLU A 129 -10.38 -0.63 -12.21
CA GLU A 129 -10.80 -1.89 -12.82
C GLU A 129 -10.27 -1.95 -14.26
N PHE A 130 -9.70 -3.08 -14.62
CA PHE A 130 -9.29 -3.41 -15.98
C PHE A 130 -10.25 -4.47 -16.54
N TYR A 131 -10.75 -4.25 -17.75
CA TYR A 131 -11.59 -5.19 -18.48
C TYR A 131 -10.91 -5.56 -19.80
N ASN A 132 -10.75 -6.85 -20.05
CA ASN A 132 -10.26 -7.35 -21.33
C ASN A 132 -11.43 -7.60 -22.27
N ASP A 133 -11.85 -6.56 -22.98
CA ASP A 133 -12.92 -6.65 -24.00
C ASP A 133 -12.35 -7.06 -25.37
N SER A 134 -11.05 -7.48 -25.46
CA SER A 134 -10.40 -7.97 -26.69
C SER A 134 -10.61 -9.46 -26.90
N ASP A 135 -10.20 -9.97 -28.08
CA ASP A 135 -10.32 -11.39 -28.44
C ASP A 135 -9.14 -12.27 -27.97
N SER A 136 -8.18 -11.70 -27.23
CA SER A 136 -6.97 -12.41 -26.80
C SER A 136 -6.65 -12.15 -25.34
N GLN A 137 -5.91 -13.10 -24.71
CA GLN A 137 -5.42 -12.94 -23.34
C GLN A 137 -4.53 -11.71 -23.23
N SER A 138 -4.79 -10.88 -22.23
CA SER A 138 -3.95 -9.75 -21.83
C SER A 138 -3.17 -10.09 -20.57
N LYS A 139 -1.96 -9.56 -20.46
CA LYS A 139 -1.07 -9.78 -19.30
C LYS A 139 -0.66 -8.46 -18.72
N ILE A 140 -1.12 -8.17 -17.52
CA ILE A 140 -0.84 -6.93 -16.79
C ILE A 140 0.47 -7.09 -16.03
N GLU A 141 1.46 -6.24 -16.33
CA GLU A 141 2.74 -6.14 -15.61
C GLU A 141 2.72 -5.05 -14.53
N TYR A 142 1.86 -4.05 -14.70
CA TYR A 142 1.71 -2.92 -13.80
C TYR A 142 0.33 -2.29 -13.98
N ILE A 143 -0.33 -1.96 -12.88
CA ILE A 143 -1.56 -1.16 -12.86
C ILE A 143 -1.68 -0.46 -11.52
N THR A 144 -2.05 0.81 -11.52
CA THR A 144 -2.17 1.62 -10.30
C THR A 144 -3.57 1.60 -9.73
N SER A 145 -3.65 1.68 -8.40
CA SER A 145 -4.89 1.93 -7.67
C SER A 145 -5.27 3.42 -7.73
N PHE A 146 -4.27 4.31 -7.79
CA PHE A 146 -4.44 5.75 -7.92
C PHE A 146 -3.30 6.38 -8.72
N ALA A 147 -3.58 7.52 -9.34
CA ALA A 147 -2.57 8.43 -9.87
C ALA A 147 -3.09 9.87 -9.75
N ILE A 148 -2.41 10.67 -8.93
CA ILE A 148 -2.66 12.10 -8.77
C ILE A 148 -1.67 12.84 -9.65
N GLY A 149 -2.16 13.54 -10.64
CA GLY A 149 -1.35 14.34 -11.56
C GLY A 149 -1.38 15.81 -11.23
N ASN A 150 -0.73 16.60 -12.09
CA ASN A 150 -0.67 18.05 -11.99
C ASN A 150 -0.30 18.58 -10.59
N MET A 151 0.49 17.82 -9.83
CA MET A 151 1.04 18.35 -8.57
C MET A 151 2.03 19.46 -8.92
N THR A 152 2.18 20.45 -8.04
CA THR A 152 2.81 21.75 -8.27
C THR A 152 1.92 22.78 -9.01
N PRO A 153 0.59 22.78 -8.81
CA PRO A 153 -0.30 23.65 -9.59
C PRO A 153 -0.16 25.14 -9.22
N PHE A 154 0.37 25.46 -8.04
CA PHE A 154 0.40 26.82 -7.48
C PHE A 154 1.71 27.56 -7.71
N ILE A 155 2.70 26.95 -8.35
CA ILE A 155 4.05 27.48 -8.50
C ILE A 155 4.40 27.51 -9.98
N GLU A 156 5.05 28.60 -10.44
CA GLU A 156 5.49 28.74 -11.82
C GLU A 156 6.54 27.66 -12.19
N GLY A 157 6.52 27.24 -13.44
CA GLY A 157 7.45 26.26 -13.99
C GLY A 157 7.39 24.93 -13.23
N SER A 158 8.54 24.38 -12.93
CA SER A 158 8.70 23.04 -12.34
C SER A 158 8.75 23.01 -10.81
N ALA A 159 8.52 24.15 -10.14
CA ALA A 159 8.49 24.28 -8.69
C ALA A 159 9.78 23.81 -7.96
N VAL A 160 10.94 24.11 -8.56
CA VAL A 160 12.25 23.78 -7.94
C VAL A 160 12.37 24.43 -6.54
N GLY A 161 12.86 23.66 -5.58
CA GLY A 161 13.07 24.10 -4.19
C GLY A 161 11.82 24.22 -3.34
N SER A 162 10.64 23.90 -3.89
CA SER A 162 9.35 24.20 -3.26
C SER A 162 8.65 22.98 -2.66
N MET A 163 8.98 21.77 -3.09
CA MET A 163 8.25 20.57 -2.77
C MET A 163 9.09 19.58 -1.97
N ASP A 164 8.50 19.01 -0.92
CA ASP A 164 9.07 17.91 -0.15
C ASP A 164 8.19 16.67 -0.23
N VAL A 165 8.83 15.52 -0.33
CA VAL A 165 8.20 14.20 -0.25
C VAL A 165 8.37 13.65 1.16
N CYS A 166 7.26 13.28 1.78
CA CYS A 166 7.20 12.67 3.10
C CYS A 166 6.92 11.17 2.96
N ARG A 167 7.76 10.33 3.56
CA ARG A 167 7.62 8.87 3.58
C ARG A 167 7.86 8.34 4.99
N ILE A 168 7.24 7.23 5.33
CA ILE A 168 7.44 6.59 6.63
C ILE A 168 8.28 5.34 6.42
N ARG A 169 9.53 5.38 6.89
CA ARG A 169 10.40 4.19 6.92
C ARG A 169 9.98 3.28 8.06
N SER A 170 10.05 1.98 7.78
CA SER A 170 9.67 0.94 8.74
C SER A 170 10.61 -0.23 8.59
N LYS A 171 11.45 -0.45 9.60
CA LYS A 171 12.24 -1.68 9.74
C LYS A 171 11.90 -2.30 11.08
N TRP A 172 12.01 -3.60 11.16
CA TRP A 172 11.72 -4.32 12.40
C TRP A 172 12.46 -3.68 13.60
N SER A 173 11.72 -3.36 14.66
CA SER A 173 12.16 -2.56 15.82
C SER A 173 12.61 -1.12 15.54
N HIS A 174 12.27 -0.59 14.36
CA HIS A 174 12.55 0.80 13.94
C HIS A 174 11.39 1.38 13.11
N GLU A 175 10.17 0.97 13.41
CA GLU A 175 8.95 1.35 12.70
C GLU A 175 8.59 2.83 12.90
N GLY A 176 7.86 3.39 11.93
CA GLY A 176 7.24 4.70 12.05
C GLY A 176 8.18 5.90 11.92
N ARG A 177 9.31 5.78 11.23
CA ARG A 177 10.27 6.88 11.06
C ARG A 177 9.89 7.76 9.87
N LEU A 178 9.37 8.96 10.15
CA LEU A 178 9.11 9.97 9.12
C LEU A 178 10.43 10.46 8.52
N VAL A 179 10.48 10.53 7.19
CA VAL A 179 11.57 11.10 6.40
C VAL A 179 10.97 12.10 5.42
N LYS A 180 11.54 13.30 5.37
CA LYS A 180 11.24 14.35 4.39
C LYS A 180 12.46 14.55 3.51
N GLU A 181 12.24 14.55 2.20
CA GLU A 181 13.28 14.74 1.19
C GLU A 181 12.72 15.69 0.12
N SER A 182 13.50 16.70 -0.27
CA SER A 182 13.13 17.60 -1.36
C SER A 182 13.11 16.84 -2.71
N LEU A 183 12.42 17.39 -3.71
CA LEU A 183 12.44 16.82 -5.05
C LEU A 183 13.87 16.78 -5.63
N GLU A 184 14.72 17.74 -5.25
CA GLU A 184 16.12 17.83 -5.68
C GLU A 184 16.99 16.76 -5.03
N GLU A 185 16.79 16.46 -3.73
CA GLU A 185 17.47 15.33 -3.06
C GLU A 185 17.06 13.99 -3.69
N LEU A 186 15.85 13.90 -4.22
CA LEU A 186 15.32 12.74 -4.93
C LEU A 186 15.68 12.75 -6.43
N GLN A 187 16.42 13.76 -6.92
CA GLN A 187 16.77 13.94 -8.34
C GLN A 187 15.52 14.00 -9.25
N LEU A 188 14.45 14.62 -8.77
CA LEU A 188 13.19 14.81 -9.48
C LEU A 188 13.04 16.24 -10.03
N GLU A 189 14.09 17.08 -9.97
CA GLU A 189 14.12 18.35 -10.70
C GLU A 189 14.19 18.08 -12.21
N PRO A 190 13.58 18.92 -13.05
CA PRO A 190 13.62 18.71 -14.49
C PRO A 190 15.05 18.71 -15.02
N SER A 191 15.38 17.66 -15.77
CA SER A 191 16.62 17.61 -16.57
C SER A 191 16.59 18.69 -17.67
N TRP A 192 17.76 19.09 -18.17
CA TRP A 192 17.89 19.93 -19.36
C TRP A 192 17.22 19.27 -20.60
N VAL A 193 17.07 17.94 -20.56
CA VAL A 193 16.30 17.14 -21.52
C VAL A 193 14.91 16.90 -20.93
N LYS A 194 14.00 17.86 -21.03
CA LYS A 194 12.67 17.81 -20.40
C LYS A 194 11.82 16.58 -20.75
N TRP A 195 12.04 15.95 -21.90
CA TRP A 195 11.30 14.75 -22.30
C TRP A 195 11.81 13.46 -21.62
N HIS A 196 12.93 13.51 -20.91
CA HIS A 196 13.48 12.34 -20.20
C HIS A 196 12.69 12.09 -18.91
N PRO A 197 12.10 10.91 -18.72
CA PRO A 197 11.35 10.62 -17.50
C PRO A 197 12.29 10.51 -16.31
N LEU A 198 11.88 11.10 -15.19
CA LEU A 198 12.52 10.99 -13.88
C LEU A 198 11.54 10.32 -12.93
N SER A 199 11.99 9.34 -12.19
CA SER A 199 11.15 8.56 -11.31
C SER A 199 11.86 8.13 -10.05
N VAL A 200 11.15 8.17 -8.91
CA VAL A 200 11.56 7.58 -7.65
C VAL A 200 10.47 6.64 -7.18
N ARG A 201 10.79 5.36 -7.16
CA ARG A 201 9.93 4.28 -6.67
C ARG A 201 10.37 3.84 -5.28
N PHE A 202 9.41 3.56 -4.43
CA PHE A 202 9.60 2.91 -3.14
C PHE A 202 8.42 1.97 -2.87
N GLY A 203 8.62 1.01 -1.98
CA GLY A 203 7.59 0.01 -1.71
C GLY A 203 8.12 -1.14 -0.89
N GLN A 204 7.33 -2.20 -0.87
CA GLN A 204 7.62 -3.42 -0.14
C GLN A 204 7.36 -4.64 -1.01
N ARG A 205 8.24 -5.64 -0.91
CA ARG A 205 8.07 -6.95 -1.54
C ARG A 205 7.74 -7.99 -0.49
N GLY A 206 6.82 -8.90 -0.82
CA GLY A 206 6.40 -10.00 0.04
C GLY A 206 5.12 -9.71 0.81
N SER A 207 4.79 -10.59 1.73
CA SER A 207 3.54 -10.58 2.50
C SER A 207 3.52 -9.61 3.68
N MET A 208 4.65 -8.97 4.00
CA MET A 208 4.77 -8.04 5.12
C MET A 208 4.80 -6.59 4.60
N PRO A 209 3.64 -5.91 4.47
CA PRO A 209 3.52 -4.67 3.71
C PRO A 209 4.21 -3.46 4.35
N VAL A 210 4.72 -3.59 5.58
CA VAL A 210 5.37 -2.50 6.34
C VAL A 210 6.82 -2.80 6.70
N LYS A 211 7.49 -3.72 6.03
CA LYS A 211 8.86 -4.15 6.38
C LYS A 211 9.93 -3.07 6.15
N GLU A 212 9.83 -2.27 5.09
CA GLU A 212 10.80 -1.20 4.78
C GLU A 212 10.16 0.20 4.81
N TYR A 213 8.93 0.28 4.37
CA TYR A 213 8.12 1.50 4.36
C TYR A 213 6.70 1.16 4.77
N ALA A 214 6.01 2.10 5.43
CA ALA A 214 4.56 2.06 5.50
C ALA A 214 3.96 2.41 4.13
N PRO A 215 2.81 1.83 3.73
CA PRO A 215 2.16 2.11 2.45
C PRO A 215 1.47 3.48 2.44
N PHE A 216 2.23 4.53 2.76
CA PHE A 216 1.82 5.93 2.89
C PHE A 216 2.91 6.85 2.34
N ALA A 217 2.49 7.91 1.66
CA ALA A 217 3.34 9.07 1.40
C ALA A 217 2.51 10.34 1.25
N ALA A 218 3.19 11.46 1.41
CA ALA A 218 2.63 12.79 1.16
C ALA A 218 3.62 13.66 0.39
N VAL A 219 3.10 14.67 -0.31
CA VAL A 219 3.88 15.70 -0.98
C VAL A 219 3.44 17.06 -0.43
N GLU A 220 4.36 17.78 0.16
CA GLU A 220 4.14 19.11 0.73
C GLU A 220 4.63 20.20 -0.24
N ASP A 221 3.77 21.15 -0.60
CA ASP A 221 4.16 22.43 -1.17
C ASP A 221 4.46 23.39 -0.03
N LYS A 222 5.75 23.62 0.23
CA LYS A 222 6.24 24.49 1.31
C LYS A 222 5.87 25.97 1.13
N ILE A 223 5.55 26.40 -0.09
CA ILE A 223 5.24 27.80 -0.41
C ILE A 223 3.77 28.12 -0.10
N THR A 224 2.88 27.21 -0.47
CA THR A 224 1.44 27.43 -0.28
C THR A 224 0.89 26.74 0.96
N GLY A 225 1.63 25.80 1.55
CA GLY A 225 1.17 24.98 2.66
C GLY A 225 0.08 23.99 2.26
N VAL A 226 0.04 23.59 0.98
CA VAL A 226 -0.85 22.53 0.50
C VAL A 226 -0.12 21.20 0.51
N THR A 227 -0.78 20.17 1.01
CA THR A 227 -0.21 18.81 1.06
C THR A 227 -1.19 17.82 0.45
N TRP A 228 -0.68 16.97 -0.43
CA TRP A 228 -1.36 15.81 -0.99
C TRP A 228 -0.87 14.55 -0.30
N GLY A 229 -1.75 13.59 -0.06
CA GLY A 229 -1.35 12.32 0.51
C GLY A 229 -2.15 11.14 0.00
N ALA A 230 -1.50 9.98 0.07
CA ALA A 230 -2.12 8.70 -0.26
C ALA A 230 -1.67 7.59 0.69
N ALA A 231 -2.57 6.64 0.92
CA ALA A 231 -2.28 5.38 1.59
C ALA A 231 -2.88 4.22 0.78
N LEU A 232 -2.20 3.08 0.76
CA LEU A 232 -2.70 1.86 0.11
C LEU A 232 -3.34 0.93 1.14
N LYS A 233 -4.50 0.38 0.82
CA LYS A 233 -5.15 -0.71 1.54
C LYS A 233 -4.66 -2.02 0.94
N ILE A 234 -3.50 -2.49 1.38
CA ILE A 234 -2.80 -3.58 0.70
C ILE A 234 -2.09 -4.51 1.68
N GLU A 235 -2.14 -5.81 1.42
CA GLU A 235 -1.62 -6.89 2.25
C GLU A 235 -0.50 -7.70 1.56
N CYS A 236 -0.05 -7.24 0.40
CA CYS A 236 0.95 -7.92 -0.42
C CYS A 236 2.03 -6.94 -0.91
N SER A 237 2.83 -7.35 -1.89
CA SER A 237 3.84 -6.47 -2.52
C SER A 237 3.19 -5.24 -3.15
N TRP A 238 3.68 -4.08 -2.80
CA TRP A 238 3.17 -2.80 -3.26
C TRP A 238 4.28 -1.84 -3.63
N GLN A 239 3.94 -0.83 -4.43
CA GLN A 239 4.80 0.30 -4.73
C GLN A 239 4.03 1.60 -4.80
N MET A 240 4.73 2.67 -4.50
CA MET A 240 4.37 4.04 -4.82
C MET A 240 5.50 4.67 -5.62
N GLU A 241 5.17 5.59 -6.50
CA GLU A 241 6.13 6.19 -7.40
C GLU A 241 5.83 7.67 -7.60
N PHE A 242 6.86 8.50 -7.47
CA PHE A 242 6.86 9.89 -7.87
C PHE A 242 7.51 9.96 -9.24
N TYR A 243 6.79 10.53 -10.18
CA TYR A 243 7.20 10.59 -11.56
C TYR A 243 7.14 12.01 -12.08
N ARG A 244 8.20 12.45 -12.70
CA ARG A 244 8.26 13.75 -13.38
C ARG A 244 8.78 13.58 -14.80
N ARG A 245 8.14 14.23 -15.72
CA ARG A 245 8.56 14.26 -17.11
C ARG A 245 8.72 15.68 -17.64
N ASP A 246 7.92 16.60 -17.16
CA ASP A 246 7.92 18.02 -17.46
C ASP A 246 7.72 18.84 -16.16
N ASP A 247 6.94 19.90 -16.20
CA ASP A 247 6.77 20.80 -15.05
C ASP A 247 5.90 20.19 -13.94
N ALA A 248 5.01 19.26 -14.25
CA ALA A 248 4.15 18.62 -13.27
C ALA A 248 4.78 17.34 -12.66
N LEU A 249 4.55 17.16 -11.37
CA LEU A 249 4.81 15.90 -10.66
C LEU A 249 3.55 15.04 -10.67
N VAL A 250 3.73 13.73 -10.79
CA VAL A 250 2.69 12.71 -10.62
C VAL A 250 3.04 11.85 -9.41
N PHE A 251 2.05 11.54 -8.59
CA PHE A 251 2.15 10.60 -7.50
C PHE A 251 1.16 9.47 -7.72
N ALA A 252 1.67 8.26 -7.88
CA ALA A 252 0.87 7.08 -8.19
C ALA A 252 1.28 5.89 -7.33
N GLY A 253 0.38 4.92 -7.18
CA GLY A 253 0.68 3.70 -6.42
C GLY A 253 -0.37 2.62 -6.59
N GLY A 254 0.00 1.43 -6.12
CA GLY A 254 -0.81 0.22 -6.19
C GLY A 254 0.03 -1.02 -5.97
N LEU A 255 -0.32 -2.12 -6.64
CA LEU A 255 0.49 -3.35 -6.64
C LEU A 255 1.91 -3.06 -7.15
N ALA A 256 2.88 -3.72 -6.55
CA ALA A 256 4.26 -3.70 -7.04
C ALA A 256 4.32 -4.28 -8.46
N ASP A 257 5.05 -3.63 -9.34
CA ASP A 257 5.16 -4.04 -10.73
C ASP A 257 5.93 -5.37 -10.91
N ARG A 258 5.98 -5.85 -12.15
CA ARG A 258 6.63 -7.12 -12.47
C ARG A 258 8.13 -7.14 -12.17
N GLU A 259 8.83 -6.03 -12.36
CA GLU A 259 10.27 -5.95 -12.15
C GLU A 259 10.63 -5.79 -10.67
N PHE A 260 9.82 -5.07 -9.92
CA PHE A 260 10.03 -4.86 -8.49
C PHE A 260 9.38 -5.96 -7.63
N GLY A 261 8.10 -6.27 -7.85
CA GLY A 261 7.32 -7.17 -7.01
C GLY A 261 6.92 -8.49 -7.69
N HIS A 262 7.42 -8.77 -8.90
CA HIS A 262 7.10 -9.97 -9.68
C HIS A 262 5.62 -10.13 -10.06
N PHE A 263 4.84 -9.04 -10.04
CA PHE A 263 3.42 -9.08 -10.38
C PHE A 263 3.21 -9.38 -11.87
N LEU A 264 2.37 -10.37 -12.14
CA LEU A 264 1.88 -10.67 -13.48
C LEU A 264 0.47 -11.24 -13.38
N LYS A 265 -0.50 -10.54 -13.93
CA LYS A 265 -1.90 -10.98 -13.97
C LYS A 265 -2.32 -11.30 -15.40
N ASN A 266 -2.67 -12.55 -15.64
CA ASN A 266 -3.36 -12.95 -16.87
C ASN A 266 -4.85 -12.60 -16.75
N VAL A 267 -5.41 -11.98 -17.78
CA VAL A 267 -6.83 -11.65 -17.89
C VAL A 267 -7.32 -12.18 -19.24
N GLU A 268 -8.20 -13.16 -19.20
CA GLU A 268 -8.77 -13.77 -20.42
C GLU A 268 -9.79 -12.84 -21.08
N PRO A 269 -10.14 -13.05 -22.37
CA PRO A 269 -11.22 -12.33 -23.03
C PRO A 269 -12.52 -12.36 -22.21
N GLY A 270 -13.10 -11.20 -21.96
CA GLY A 270 -14.32 -11.03 -21.17
C GLY A 270 -14.11 -11.07 -19.65
N GLU A 271 -12.90 -11.28 -19.16
CA GLU A 271 -12.57 -11.18 -17.73
C GLU A 271 -12.17 -9.74 -17.32
N SER A 272 -12.17 -9.52 -16.01
CA SER A 272 -11.74 -8.26 -15.40
C SER A 272 -10.75 -8.50 -14.27
N PHE A 273 -10.08 -7.42 -13.89
CA PHE A 273 -9.19 -7.35 -12.74
C PHE A 273 -9.39 -6.02 -12.02
N GLU A 274 -9.60 -6.07 -10.71
CA GLU A 274 -9.71 -4.92 -9.82
C GLU A 274 -8.42 -4.79 -9.00
N THR A 275 -7.91 -3.56 -8.87
CA THR A 275 -6.74 -3.27 -8.03
C THR A 275 -7.13 -3.21 -6.55
N PRO A 276 -6.19 -3.43 -5.62
CA PRO A 276 -6.38 -3.02 -4.24
C PRO A 276 -6.80 -1.56 -4.16
N HIS A 277 -7.58 -1.21 -3.13
CA HIS A 277 -8.04 0.16 -2.94
C HIS A 277 -6.94 1.05 -2.34
N SER A 278 -7.09 2.33 -2.54
CA SER A 278 -6.24 3.37 -1.96
C SER A 278 -7.10 4.46 -1.33
N ILE A 279 -6.52 5.20 -0.40
CA ILE A 279 -7.11 6.38 0.22
C ILE A 279 -6.27 7.57 -0.22
N ILE A 280 -6.89 8.56 -0.83
CA ILE A 280 -6.21 9.78 -1.30
C ILE A 280 -6.86 11.02 -0.71
N THR A 281 -6.07 12.06 -0.46
CA THR A 281 -6.56 13.32 0.12
C THR A 281 -5.67 14.49 -0.25
N VAL A 282 -6.21 15.69 -0.11
CA VAL A 282 -5.47 16.97 -0.20
C VAL A 282 -6.00 17.93 0.85
N GLY A 283 -5.16 18.80 1.40
CA GLY A 283 -5.58 19.80 2.37
C GLY A 283 -4.53 20.88 2.58
N CYS A 284 -4.90 21.94 3.29
CA CYS A 284 -3.96 22.93 3.79
C CYS A 284 -3.38 22.46 5.12
N GLY A 285 -2.07 22.44 5.23
CA GLY A 285 -1.32 21.94 6.39
C GLY A 285 -0.13 21.09 5.94
N ASP A 286 0.48 20.43 6.89
CA ASP A 286 1.64 19.54 6.71
C ASP A 286 1.23 18.06 6.64
N VAL A 287 2.23 17.17 6.69
CA VAL A 287 2.01 15.72 6.70
C VAL A 287 1.16 15.25 7.88
N ASP A 288 1.20 15.92 9.03
CA ASP A 288 0.38 15.56 10.19
C ASP A 288 -1.12 15.81 9.91
N CYS A 289 -1.43 16.93 9.25
CA CYS A 289 -2.79 17.21 8.79
C CYS A 289 -3.30 16.09 7.87
N ILE A 290 -2.50 15.70 6.89
CA ILE A 290 -2.86 14.65 5.92
C ILE A 290 -3.00 13.29 6.59
N SER A 291 -2.08 12.92 7.49
CA SER A 291 -2.16 11.65 8.22
C SER A 291 -3.42 11.55 9.09
N GLN A 292 -3.82 12.65 9.75
CA GLN A 292 -5.05 12.71 10.52
C GLN A 292 -6.30 12.54 9.64
N ARG A 293 -6.32 13.12 8.43
CA ARG A 293 -7.44 12.94 7.48
C ARG A 293 -7.61 11.47 7.08
N ILE A 294 -6.49 10.80 6.75
CA ILE A 294 -6.47 9.37 6.41
C ILE A 294 -6.87 8.51 7.62
N THR A 295 -6.36 8.82 8.81
CA THR A 295 -6.73 8.10 10.05
C THR A 295 -8.23 8.17 10.31
N ARG A 296 -8.82 9.37 10.26
CA ARG A 296 -10.28 9.55 10.43
C ARG A 296 -11.09 8.80 9.37
N PHE A 297 -10.60 8.76 8.13
CA PHE A 297 -11.24 7.95 7.08
C PHE A 297 -11.22 6.45 7.44
N CYS A 298 -10.16 5.97 8.11
CA CYS A 298 -10.03 4.59 8.53
C CYS A 298 -10.86 4.24 9.80
N ASP A 299 -11.31 5.23 10.58
CA ASP A 299 -12.08 5.01 11.82
C ASP A 299 -13.33 4.15 11.58
N LYS A 300 -13.98 4.28 10.42
CA LYS A 300 -15.12 3.45 10.03
C LYS A 300 -14.84 1.94 10.00
N TYR A 301 -13.58 1.54 9.83
CA TYR A 301 -13.19 0.12 9.88
C TYR A 301 -13.07 -0.41 11.32
N LEU A 302 -13.04 0.49 12.31
CA LEU A 302 -13.01 0.14 13.74
C LEU A 302 -14.41 -0.13 14.32
N GLU A 303 -15.48 0.07 13.56
CA GLU A 303 -16.87 -0.16 14.03
C GLU A 303 -17.12 -1.60 14.47
N ASN A 304 -16.39 -2.57 13.93
CA ASN A 304 -16.50 -3.99 14.24
C ASN A 304 -15.45 -4.50 15.24
N VAL A 305 -14.82 -3.60 16.01
CA VAL A 305 -13.87 -4.02 17.06
C VAL A 305 -14.59 -4.88 18.10
N PRO A 306 -14.06 -6.06 18.47
CA PRO A 306 -14.64 -6.90 19.51
C PRO A 306 -14.84 -6.13 20.81
N GLU A 307 -15.95 -6.38 21.53
CA GLU A 307 -16.27 -5.67 22.78
C GLU A 307 -15.15 -5.72 23.80
N CYS A 308 -14.44 -6.86 23.87
CA CYS A 308 -13.31 -7.03 24.80
C CYS A 308 -12.10 -6.14 24.48
N GLU A 309 -12.02 -5.53 23.29
CA GLU A 309 -10.92 -4.67 22.86
C GLU A 309 -11.25 -3.17 22.96
N LYS A 310 -12.51 -2.80 23.20
CA LYS A 310 -12.93 -1.39 23.26
C LYS A 310 -12.24 -0.56 24.34
N GLU A 311 -11.84 -1.19 25.43
CA GLU A 311 -11.13 -0.56 26.53
C GLU A 311 -9.58 -0.58 26.36
N LEU A 312 -9.09 -1.03 25.20
CA LEU A 312 -7.65 -1.15 24.89
C LEU A 312 -6.88 -1.93 25.97
N PRO A 313 -7.24 -3.19 26.26
CA PRO A 313 -6.64 -3.95 27.34
C PRO A 313 -5.15 -4.23 27.11
N VAL A 314 -4.35 -4.15 28.17
CA VAL A 314 -2.92 -4.43 28.09
C VAL A 314 -2.67 -5.93 27.89
N LEU A 315 -1.87 -6.26 26.87
CA LEU A 315 -1.39 -7.60 26.56
C LEU A 315 0.08 -7.72 26.96
N PHE A 316 0.43 -8.73 27.72
CA PHE A 316 1.80 -9.12 27.99
C PHE A 316 2.17 -10.36 27.17
N ASN A 317 3.16 -10.21 26.29
CA ASN A 317 3.78 -11.31 25.56
C ASN A 317 5.10 -11.67 26.25
N GLU A 318 5.29 -12.97 26.59
CA GLU A 318 6.40 -13.40 27.42
C GLU A 318 7.73 -13.59 26.66
N TYR A 319 7.76 -13.48 25.33
CA TYR A 319 8.94 -13.76 24.51
C TYR A 319 10.22 -13.10 25.03
N CYS A 320 10.17 -11.79 25.29
CA CYS A 320 11.33 -11.03 25.76
C CYS A 320 11.77 -11.38 27.19
N THR A 321 10.99 -12.16 27.94
CA THR A 321 11.37 -12.65 29.28
C THR A 321 11.97 -14.04 29.25
N THR A 322 11.65 -14.84 28.24
CA THR A 322 12.10 -16.24 28.13
C THR A 322 12.97 -16.52 26.92
N TRP A 323 12.93 -15.64 25.92
CA TRP A 323 13.64 -15.79 24.64
C TRP A 323 13.35 -17.12 23.92
N GLY A 324 12.08 -17.52 23.90
CA GLY A 324 11.63 -18.74 23.24
C GLY A 324 11.78 -20.01 24.10
N LEU A 325 11.89 -19.86 25.43
CA LEU A 325 11.89 -20.95 26.38
C LEU A 325 10.72 -20.79 27.40
N PRO A 326 9.46 -20.90 26.96
CA PRO A 326 8.29 -20.68 27.76
C PRO A 326 7.95 -21.93 28.62
N SER A 327 8.85 -22.35 29.49
CA SER A 327 8.57 -23.47 30.40
C SER A 327 7.47 -23.10 31.41
N HIS A 328 6.79 -24.10 31.96
CA HIS A 328 5.80 -23.88 33.03
C HIS A 328 6.37 -22.99 34.15
N GLU A 329 7.59 -23.24 34.57
CA GLU A 329 8.26 -22.50 35.67
C GLU A 329 8.47 -21.04 35.26
N ASN A 330 9.05 -20.78 34.07
CA ASN A 330 9.30 -19.41 33.57
C ASN A 330 8.00 -18.61 33.41
N ILE A 331 6.97 -19.24 32.86
CA ILE A 331 5.65 -18.62 32.72
C ILE A 331 5.07 -18.27 34.08
N MET A 332 5.08 -19.20 35.06
CA MET A 332 4.51 -18.96 36.39
C MET A 332 5.29 -17.92 37.18
N ASN A 333 6.60 -17.84 37.03
CA ASN A 333 7.40 -16.76 37.60
C ASN A 333 6.98 -15.38 37.06
N THR A 334 6.78 -15.27 35.76
CA THR A 334 6.31 -14.03 35.11
C THR A 334 4.86 -13.71 35.51
N VAL A 335 3.97 -14.67 35.48
CA VAL A 335 2.55 -14.55 35.91
C VAL A 335 2.46 -14.04 37.34
N ASN A 336 3.27 -14.58 38.25
CA ASN A 336 3.30 -14.15 39.64
C ASN A 336 3.81 -12.72 39.81
N ALA A 337 4.80 -12.31 39.00
CA ALA A 337 5.30 -10.95 39.01
C ALA A 337 4.28 -9.92 38.47
N LEU A 338 3.40 -10.34 37.56
CA LEU A 338 2.37 -9.49 36.97
C LEU A 338 1.09 -9.38 37.80
N LYS A 339 0.92 -10.19 38.87
CA LYS A 339 -0.28 -10.11 39.74
C LYS A 339 -0.40 -8.70 40.35
N GLY A 340 -1.59 -8.13 40.23
CA GLY A 340 -1.89 -6.80 40.73
C GLY A 340 -1.55 -5.64 39.79
N HIS A 341 -1.00 -5.94 38.61
CA HIS A 341 -0.83 -4.97 37.52
C HIS A 341 -2.02 -5.01 36.56
N ASP A 342 -2.28 -3.92 35.88
CA ASP A 342 -3.39 -3.83 34.93
C ASP A 342 -3.02 -4.48 33.57
N VAL A 343 -2.82 -5.80 33.61
CA VAL A 343 -2.58 -6.66 32.45
C VAL A 343 -3.78 -7.59 32.29
N LYS A 344 -4.35 -7.64 31.09
CA LYS A 344 -5.53 -8.45 30.80
C LYS A 344 -5.19 -9.78 30.16
N TYR A 345 -4.25 -9.77 29.21
CA TYR A 345 -3.85 -10.94 28.45
C TYR A 345 -2.41 -11.34 28.79
N PHE A 346 -2.19 -12.64 28.90
CA PHE A 346 -0.85 -13.22 29.00
C PHE A 346 -0.67 -14.19 27.83
N VAL A 347 0.27 -13.87 26.93
CA VAL A 347 0.52 -14.66 25.71
C VAL A 347 1.78 -15.51 25.89
N ILE A 348 1.63 -16.81 25.72
CA ILE A 348 2.73 -17.76 25.55
C ILE A 348 3.21 -17.63 24.10
N ASP A 349 4.44 -17.20 23.92
CA ASP A 349 5.05 -17.00 22.60
C ASP A 349 5.69 -18.28 22.06
N CYS A 350 6.56 -18.18 21.05
CA CYS A 350 7.20 -19.33 20.41
C CYS A 350 7.99 -20.22 21.39
N GLY A 351 8.34 -21.42 20.96
CA GLY A 351 9.14 -22.37 21.72
C GLY A 351 8.37 -23.34 22.60
N TRP A 352 7.06 -23.16 22.80
CA TRP A 352 6.23 -24.08 23.61
C TRP A 352 6.12 -25.50 23.00
N PHE A 353 6.53 -25.68 21.74
CA PHE A 353 6.45 -26.90 20.95
C PHE A 353 7.83 -27.54 20.66
N VAL A 354 8.90 -27.06 21.28
CA VAL A 354 10.26 -27.62 21.05
C VAL A 354 10.88 -28.13 22.33
N GLU A 355 11.88 -28.99 22.19
CA GLU A 355 12.71 -29.43 23.30
C GLU A 355 13.69 -28.33 23.73
N GLU A 356 14.06 -28.33 24.99
CA GLU A 356 15.04 -27.40 25.53
C GLU A 356 16.38 -27.50 24.77
N GLY A 357 16.92 -26.33 24.39
CA GLY A 357 18.18 -26.23 23.67
C GLY A 357 18.07 -26.34 22.14
N LYS A 358 16.88 -26.60 21.59
CA LYS A 358 16.64 -26.54 20.16
C LYS A 358 16.11 -25.16 19.74
N PRO A 359 16.49 -24.65 18.56
CA PRO A 359 15.87 -23.45 18.02
C PRO A 359 14.37 -23.66 17.81
N TRP A 360 13.55 -22.72 18.28
CA TRP A 360 12.10 -22.84 18.18
C TRP A 360 11.60 -22.87 16.73
N GLY A 361 12.34 -22.24 15.79
CA GLY A 361 11.99 -22.23 14.37
C GLY A 361 12.03 -23.61 13.71
N ASP A 362 12.80 -24.55 14.25
CA ASP A 362 12.97 -25.88 13.68
C ASP A 362 11.73 -26.77 13.92
N GLY A 363 11.02 -26.57 15.02
CA GLY A 363 9.84 -27.36 15.40
C GLY A 363 8.49 -26.76 14.95
N MET A 364 8.49 -25.66 14.18
CA MET A 364 7.27 -25.05 13.64
C MET A 364 6.57 -26.01 12.67
N GLY A 365 5.24 -25.94 12.61
CA GLY A 365 4.41 -26.74 11.71
C GLY A 365 3.50 -27.72 12.43
N ASP A 366 4.03 -28.68 13.18
CA ASP A 366 3.23 -29.67 13.91
C ASP A 366 2.63 -29.11 15.21
N TYR A 367 3.31 -28.17 15.86
CA TYR A 367 2.87 -27.48 17.10
C TYR A 367 2.45 -28.43 18.21
N ILE A 368 3.24 -29.48 18.46
CA ILE A 368 3.02 -30.44 19.54
C ILE A 368 3.66 -29.88 20.80
N PRO A 369 2.89 -29.68 21.93
CA PRO A 369 3.47 -29.16 23.15
C PRO A 369 4.59 -30.03 23.69
N SER A 370 5.66 -29.40 24.17
CA SER A 370 6.81 -30.12 24.76
C SER A 370 6.46 -30.67 26.15
N ASP A 371 6.59 -31.98 26.34
CA ASP A 371 6.39 -32.63 27.63
C ASP A 371 7.47 -32.24 28.65
N ILE A 372 8.63 -31.82 28.19
CA ILE A 372 9.75 -31.36 29.04
C ILE A 372 9.44 -29.98 29.62
N LEU A 373 9.01 -29.03 28.75
CA LEU A 373 8.66 -27.66 29.18
C LEU A 373 7.36 -27.64 29.98
N PHE A 374 6.44 -28.57 29.73
CA PHE A 374 5.14 -28.69 30.36
C PHE A 374 4.89 -30.08 30.95
N PRO A 375 5.59 -30.49 32.04
CA PRO A 375 5.50 -31.85 32.57
C PRO A 375 4.08 -32.29 32.99
N LYS A 376 3.17 -31.34 33.21
CA LYS A 376 1.74 -31.59 33.52
C LYS A 376 0.85 -31.27 32.31
N GLY A 377 1.44 -31.09 31.14
CA GLY A 377 0.78 -30.65 29.91
C GLY A 377 0.57 -29.13 29.84
N LEU A 378 0.55 -28.61 28.62
CA LEU A 378 0.34 -27.18 28.33
C LEU A 378 -0.99 -26.69 28.92
N LYS A 379 -2.04 -27.49 28.83
CA LYS A 379 -3.36 -27.16 29.39
C LYS A 379 -3.28 -26.78 30.87
N TYR A 380 -2.51 -27.51 31.68
CA TYR A 380 -2.33 -27.18 33.08
C TYR A 380 -1.73 -25.79 33.30
N THR A 381 -0.73 -25.41 32.52
CA THR A 381 -0.12 -24.08 32.58
C THR A 381 -1.12 -22.98 32.16
N VAL A 382 -1.91 -23.23 31.13
CA VAL A 382 -2.98 -22.32 30.68
C VAL A 382 -4.04 -22.13 31.75
N ASP A 383 -4.43 -23.19 32.47
CA ASP A 383 -5.40 -23.10 33.57
C ASP A 383 -4.83 -22.30 34.75
N CYS A 384 -3.55 -22.46 35.09
CA CYS A 384 -2.86 -21.64 36.09
C CYS A 384 -2.84 -20.13 35.73
N ILE A 385 -2.63 -19.78 34.44
CA ILE A 385 -2.72 -18.41 33.96
C ILE A 385 -4.13 -17.85 34.19
N ARG A 386 -5.18 -18.63 33.88
CA ARG A 386 -6.58 -18.23 34.11
C ARG A 386 -6.88 -18.05 35.61
N GLU A 387 -6.43 -18.97 36.46
CA GLU A 387 -6.60 -18.90 37.93
C GLU A 387 -5.88 -17.65 38.51
N ALA A 388 -4.80 -17.21 37.87
CA ALA A 388 -4.10 -15.98 38.25
C ALA A 388 -4.84 -14.70 37.81
N GLY A 389 -5.94 -14.82 37.06
CA GLY A 389 -6.79 -13.70 36.63
C GLY A 389 -6.51 -13.16 35.22
N PHE A 390 -5.62 -13.79 34.47
CA PHE A 390 -5.30 -13.38 33.10
C PHE A 390 -6.07 -14.18 32.06
N LYS A 391 -6.32 -13.58 30.89
CA LYS A 391 -6.78 -14.29 29.69
C LYS A 391 -5.56 -14.87 28.97
N PRO A 392 -5.44 -16.20 28.80
CA PRO A 392 -4.31 -16.81 28.14
C PRO A 392 -4.40 -16.62 26.61
N GLY A 393 -3.28 -16.32 26.00
CA GLY A 393 -3.04 -16.38 24.56
C GLY A 393 -1.91 -17.33 24.23
N ILE A 394 -1.82 -17.75 22.99
CA ILE A 394 -0.74 -18.60 22.49
C ILE A 394 -0.36 -18.17 21.07
N TRP A 395 0.93 -18.13 20.80
CA TRP A 395 1.48 -17.73 19.51
C TRP A 395 1.61 -18.91 18.54
N TYR A 396 1.27 -18.64 17.30
CA TYR A 396 1.50 -19.52 16.15
C TYR A 396 2.03 -18.69 14.97
N GLU A 397 2.98 -19.25 14.22
CA GLU A 397 3.37 -18.78 12.89
C GLU A 397 2.88 -19.83 11.87
N ILE A 398 1.66 -19.63 11.38
CA ILE A 398 0.92 -20.66 10.63
C ILE A 398 1.29 -20.73 9.15
N ASP A 399 2.16 -19.85 8.67
CA ASP A 399 2.56 -19.70 7.28
C ASP A 399 3.82 -20.49 6.92
N ASN A 400 4.47 -21.14 7.88
CA ASN A 400 5.68 -21.92 7.58
C ASN A 400 5.86 -23.15 8.49
N ALA A 401 6.75 -24.06 8.07
CA ALA A 401 7.18 -25.24 8.81
C ALA A 401 8.69 -25.33 8.90
N GLY A 402 9.18 -25.74 10.06
CA GLY A 402 10.57 -26.05 10.35
C GLY A 402 10.94 -27.49 10.03
N HIS A 403 12.22 -27.76 9.85
CA HIS A 403 12.73 -29.06 9.38
C HIS A 403 12.55 -30.23 10.40
N ASP A 404 12.29 -29.94 11.66
CA ASP A 404 12.01 -30.97 12.67
C ASP A 404 10.52 -31.40 12.69
N SER A 405 9.64 -30.68 11.95
CA SER A 405 8.23 -31.05 11.84
C SER A 405 8.01 -32.13 10.79
N HIS A 406 7.00 -33.02 11.01
CA HIS A 406 6.63 -34.05 10.06
C HIS A 406 6.14 -33.48 8.73
N ILE A 407 5.36 -32.38 8.79
CA ILE A 407 4.77 -31.74 7.62
C ILE A 407 5.82 -31.17 6.68
N TYR A 408 7.03 -30.84 7.16
CA TYR A 408 8.11 -30.26 6.36
C TYR A 408 8.50 -31.13 5.16
N TYR A 409 8.34 -32.47 5.26
CA TYR A 409 8.76 -33.42 4.25
C TYR A 409 7.69 -33.72 3.19
N ASP A 410 6.50 -33.17 3.31
CA ASP A 410 5.47 -33.24 2.28
C ASP A 410 5.45 -31.96 1.45
N GLU A 411 6.17 -31.98 0.33
CA GLU A 411 6.35 -30.81 -0.54
C GLU A 411 5.05 -30.29 -1.16
N SER A 412 3.96 -31.08 -1.15
CA SER A 412 2.67 -30.67 -1.72
C SER A 412 2.02 -29.50 -0.96
N TYR A 413 2.39 -29.26 0.28
CA TYR A 413 1.87 -28.15 1.09
C TYR A 413 2.62 -26.82 0.92
N PHE A 414 3.77 -26.82 0.21
CA PHE A 414 4.66 -25.65 0.21
C PHE A 414 4.67 -24.88 -1.10
N LEU A 415 4.92 -23.57 -0.98
CA LEU A 415 5.13 -22.69 -2.11
C LEU A 415 6.44 -23.03 -2.83
N HIS A 416 6.37 -23.10 -4.17
CA HIS A 416 7.51 -23.37 -5.03
C HIS A 416 7.81 -22.17 -5.93
N LYS A 417 9.09 -21.92 -6.14
CA LYS A 417 9.59 -21.02 -7.17
C LYS A 417 10.48 -21.82 -8.11
N ASP A 418 10.13 -21.83 -9.38
CA ASP A 418 10.86 -22.59 -10.42
C ASP A 418 11.00 -24.10 -10.06
N GLY A 419 9.95 -24.66 -9.43
CA GLY A 419 9.93 -26.08 -9.02
C GLY A 419 10.66 -26.41 -7.72
N ILE A 420 11.19 -25.40 -7.00
CA ILE A 420 11.93 -25.57 -5.75
C ILE A 420 11.14 -24.92 -4.60
N PRO A 421 10.97 -25.61 -3.44
CA PRO A 421 10.30 -25.00 -2.29
C PRO A 421 10.96 -23.69 -1.84
N ILE A 422 10.16 -22.67 -1.56
CA ILE A 422 10.65 -21.40 -1.01
C ILE A 422 11.00 -21.60 0.46
N THR A 423 12.24 -21.27 0.82
CA THR A 423 12.74 -21.40 2.19
C THR A 423 13.25 -20.08 2.74
N THR A 424 13.18 -19.92 4.06
CA THR A 424 13.89 -18.90 4.83
C THR A 424 14.44 -19.53 6.11
N GLU A 425 15.73 -19.35 6.38
CA GLU A 425 16.38 -19.92 7.58
C GLU A 425 16.06 -21.42 7.83
N GLY A 426 15.97 -22.21 6.74
CA GLY A 426 15.64 -23.64 6.83
C GLY A 426 14.16 -23.98 6.95
N ARG A 427 13.27 -22.96 7.02
CA ARG A 427 11.81 -23.15 7.06
C ARG A 427 11.21 -23.07 5.67
N ARG A 428 10.10 -23.77 5.42
CA ARG A 428 9.32 -23.76 4.17
C ARG A 428 7.99 -23.05 4.35
N PHE A 429 7.57 -22.25 3.37
CA PHE A 429 6.30 -21.53 3.40
C PHE A 429 5.17 -22.36 2.82
N PHE A 430 4.03 -22.40 3.51
CA PHE A 430 2.82 -23.06 3.07
C PHE A 430 2.15 -22.32 1.89
N ILE A 431 1.41 -23.09 1.08
CA ILE A 431 0.41 -22.57 0.16
C ILE A 431 -0.82 -22.22 1.00
N MET A 432 -1.17 -20.92 1.07
CA MET A 432 -2.37 -20.44 1.75
C MET A 432 -3.46 -20.07 0.75
#